data_c4a68a57718a83392370a8b4448c06f4
#
_entry.id   c4a68a57718a83392370a8b4448c06f4
#
_cell.length_a   1.000
_cell.length_b   1.000
_cell.length_c   1.000
_cell.angle_alpha   90.00
_cell.angle_beta   90.00
_cell.angle_gamma   90.00
#
_symmetry.space_group_name_H-M   'P 1'
#
loop_
_entity.id
_entity.type
_entity.pdbx_description
1 polymer ?
#
loop_
_entity_poly.entity_id
_entity_poly.type
_entity_poly.pdbx_seq_one_letter_code
_entity_poly.pdbx_strand_id
1 'polypeptide(L)'
;MKVKKVFAAILAAALLAVSSASVSAVDLSVPAKDVITVEKIDFNNPDFIRGMDVSSVISLENAGVAFKNESGEQQDIFKILADNGVNYIRVRVWNDPYDGSGSGYGGGNNDLNTAKLIGKRAADNGMKLLVDFHYSDFWADPGKQKAPKAWENYTVSQKQSALYDCTLNSLNELKAVGADIGMVQIGNETTSGIAGVSDFNDVHKLFSAGAKAVRDFDKDVLVALHFTNPEKASTIKWFADYLNQKRVDYDVFATSYYPSWHGSLENLTDVFNYVSGTYGKYTMVAETSYPFTLDDTDGHGNTISQWNNNTGESMLWDFSTQGQADEVRAVMNAVNSVGNGKGLGVFYWEGAWITVGDTTGKSGSAWTRQYNMNKALWERYGCGWAASYSGEYDADAGQYFGGSAVDNQAFFGADGKALPSLHVFKNVVTGSMDIDVLPGDANGDGVVSIKDVTTLQRFLSEYEEPSDERKLASDVDRDCVLSINDVTAIQRYLAEYDIELL
;
A
#
# COMPACT_ATOMS: atom_id res chain seq x y z
N MET A 1 73.45 -11.43 28.58
CA MET A 1 72.80 -11.25 27.28
C MET A 1 71.58 -12.14 27.07
N LYS A 2 71.09 -12.90 28.06
CA LYS A 2 69.86 -13.72 27.93
C LYS A 2 68.63 -13.15 28.60
N VAL A 3 68.72 -12.18 29.50
CA VAL A 3 67.61 -11.61 30.24
C VAL A 3 66.84 -10.50 29.41
N LYS A 4 67.56 -9.81 28.49
CA LYS A 4 66.91 -8.78 27.66
C LYS A 4 66.06 -9.32 26.50
N LYS A 5 66.21 -10.59 26.11
CA LYS A 5 65.35 -11.21 25.06
C LYS A 5 64.03 -11.78 25.58
N VAL A 6 63.93 -12.07 26.86
CA VAL A 6 62.70 -12.62 27.49
C VAL A 6 61.71 -11.47 27.76
N PHE A 7 62.18 -10.28 28.09
CA PHE A 7 61.31 -9.11 28.29
C PHE A 7 60.71 -8.56 26.99
N ALA A 8 61.44 -8.68 25.87
CA ALA A 8 60.89 -8.27 24.58
C ALA A 8 59.82 -9.22 24.03
N ALA A 9 59.91 -10.53 24.36
CA ALA A 9 58.92 -11.52 23.95
C ALA A 9 57.61 -11.44 24.79
N ILE A 10 57.71 -11.02 26.04
CA ILE A 10 56.53 -10.87 26.92
C ILE A 10 55.78 -9.56 26.60
N LEU A 11 56.47 -8.51 26.17
CA LEU A 11 55.82 -7.26 25.73
C LEU A 11 55.16 -7.41 24.36
N ALA A 12 55.73 -8.22 23.46
CA ALA A 12 55.08 -8.51 22.17
C ALA A 12 53.88 -9.47 22.29
N ALA A 13 53.85 -10.36 23.30
CA ALA A 13 52.71 -11.21 23.56
C ALA A 13 51.58 -10.49 24.32
N ALA A 14 51.85 -9.43 25.08
CA ALA A 14 50.85 -8.59 25.74
C ALA A 14 50.18 -7.60 24.80
N LEU A 15 50.79 -7.27 23.66
CA LEU A 15 50.22 -6.41 22.61
C LEU A 15 49.36 -7.18 21.57
N LEU A 16 49.38 -8.52 21.62
CA LEU A 16 48.54 -9.39 20.74
C LEU A 16 47.29 -9.96 21.43
N ALA A 17 47.07 -9.59 22.70
CA ALA A 17 45.89 -9.96 23.46
C ALA A 17 44.96 -8.73 23.73
N VAL A 18 45.07 -7.67 22.91
CA VAL A 18 43.96 -6.73 22.79
C VAL A 18 42.92 -7.43 21.96
N SER A 19 41.94 -7.98 22.66
CA SER A 19 40.69 -8.46 22.10
C SER A 19 40.24 -7.59 20.93
N SER A 20 39.99 -8.20 19.79
CA SER A 20 39.15 -7.65 18.76
C SER A 20 37.74 -7.51 19.35
N ALA A 21 37.53 -6.55 20.25
CA ALA A 21 36.28 -5.91 20.38
C ALA A 21 36.05 -5.29 18.98
N SER A 22 35.14 -5.83 18.21
CA SER A 22 34.60 -5.17 17.05
C SER A 22 34.01 -3.86 17.59
N VAL A 23 34.74 -2.78 17.49
CA VAL A 23 34.17 -1.45 17.60
C VAL A 23 33.25 -1.40 16.41
N SER A 24 31.95 -1.49 16.66
CA SER A 24 30.95 -1.18 15.63
C SER A 24 31.25 0.25 15.22
N ALA A 25 31.54 0.47 13.94
CA ALA A 25 31.68 1.82 13.42
C ALA A 25 30.41 2.60 13.77
N VAL A 26 30.58 3.83 14.22
CA VAL A 26 29.43 4.72 14.49
C VAL A 26 28.72 4.91 13.16
N ASP A 27 27.43 4.66 13.15
CA ASP A 27 26.59 4.93 11.99
C ASP A 27 26.37 6.44 11.87
N LEU A 28 27.02 7.05 10.90
CA LEU A 28 26.94 8.47 10.59
C LEU A 28 25.91 8.78 9.49
N SER A 29 25.09 7.79 9.08
CA SER A 29 23.96 8.05 8.20
C SER A 29 22.92 8.90 8.94
N VAL A 30 22.45 9.92 8.25
CA VAL A 30 21.41 10.81 8.78
C VAL A 30 20.06 10.26 8.36
N PRO A 31 19.09 10.10 9.27
CA PRO A 31 17.73 9.75 8.87
C PRO A 31 17.20 10.77 7.88
N ALA A 32 16.67 10.32 6.74
CA ALA A 32 16.01 11.23 5.82
C ALA A 32 14.91 11.98 6.57
N LYS A 33 14.91 13.32 6.50
CA LYS A 33 13.82 14.12 7.09
C LYS A 33 12.56 13.76 6.32
N ASP A 34 11.55 13.25 7.01
CA ASP A 34 10.26 12.99 6.40
C ASP A 34 9.67 14.31 5.88
N VAL A 35 9.42 14.36 4.57
CA VAL A 35 8.80 15.53 3.92
C VAL A 35 7.33 15.67 4.34
N ILE A 36 6.78 14.63 4.99
CA ILE A 36 5.40 14.59 5.50
C ILE A 36 5.39 14.46 7.02
N THR A 37 4.38 15.07 7.66
CA THR A 37 4.12 14.95 9.09
C THR A 37 3.01 13.94 9.33
N VAL A 38 3.27 12.92 10.14
CA VAL A 38 2.29 11.89 10.52
C VAL A 38 2.34 11.64 12.02
N GLU A 39 1.27 11.96 12.71
CA GLU A 39 1.16 11.61 14.12
C GLU A 39 0.96 10.10 14.31
N LYS A 40 1.65 9.53 15.27
CA LYS A 40 1.51 8.14 15.66
C LYS A 40 0.06 7.80 16.05
N ILE A 41 -0.35 6.58 15.74
CA ILE A 41 -1.59 5.97 16.22
C ILE A 41 -1.23 4.91 17.28
N ASP A 42 -1.84 5.02 18.46
CA ASP A 42 -1.80 3.94 19.45
C ASP A 42 -2.83 2.88 19.06
N PHE A 43 -2.37 1.83 18.40
CA PHE A 43 -3.26 0.80 17.88
C PHE A 43 -3.84 -0.08 18.98
N ASN A 44 -5.18 -0.16 19.03
CA ASN A 44 -5.93 -1.02 19.95
C ASN A 44 -5.81 -2.52 19.57
N ASN A 45 -5.51 -2.81 18.29
CA ASN A 45 -5.22 -4.14 17.77
C ASN A 45 -3.71 -4.21 17.44
N PRO A 46 -2.91 -5.05 18.12
CA PRO A 46 -1.48 -5.14 17.84
C PRO A 46 -1.15 -5.68 16.43
N ASP A 47 -2.09 -6.43 15.84
CA ASP A 47 -1.97 -6.98 14.50
C ASP A 47 -2.68 -6.10 13.45
N PHE A 48 -2.79 -4.79 13.68
CA PHE A 48 -3.48 -3.86 12.78
C PHE A 48 -2.89 -3.92 11.36
N ILE A 49 -3.76 -4.14 10.39
CA ILE A 49 -3.39 -4.26 8.97
C ILE A 49 -3.20 -2.87 8.37
N ARG A 50 -2.02 -2.64 7.84
CA ARG A 50 -1.64 -1.51 6.99
C ARG A 50 -1.40 -2.07 5.60
N GLY A 51 -2.49 -2.31 4.89
CA GLY A 51 -2.49 -3.06 3.65
C GLY A 51 -2.47 -2.18 2.40
N MET A 52 -2.08 -2.79 1.28
CA MET A 52 -2.14 -2.17 -0.03
C MET A 52 -2.56 -3.18 -1.10
N ASP A 53 -3.51 -2.81 -1.96
CA ASP A 53 -3.80 -3.51 -3.21
C ASP A 53 -2.77 -3.07 -4.27
N VAL A 54 -2.15 -4.04 -4.93
CA VAL A 54 -1.18 -3.82 -6.01
C VAL A 54 -1.42 -4.78 -7.16
N SER A 55 -2.66 -5.06 -7.43
CA SER A 55 -3.08 -6.07 -8.42
C SER A 55 -2.58 -5.75 -9.84
N SER A 56 -2.42 -4.47 -10.19
CA SER A 56 -1.93 -4.03 -11.51
C SER A 56 -0.42 -4.19 -11.71
N VAL A 57 0.37 -4.45 -10.66
CA VAL A 57 1.84 -4.32 -10.67
C VAL A 57 2.52 -5.19 -11.73
N ILE A 58 2.09 -6.45 -11.90
CA ILE A 58 2.73 -7.37 -12.86
C ILE A 58 2.53 -6.88 -14.31
N SER A 59 1.36 -6.36 -14.63
CA SER A 59 1.07 -5.81 -15.97
C SER A 59 1.85 -4.52 -16.24
N LEU A 60 2.05 -3.68 -15.22
CA LEU A 60 2.87 -2.47 -15.30
C LEU A 60 4.34 -2.80 -15.54
N GLU A 61 4.90 -3.74 -14.77
CA GLU A 61 6.29 -4.20 -14.95
C GLU A 61 6.49 -4.83 -16.34
N ASN A 62 5.54 -5.63 -16.82
CA ASN A 62 5.55 -6.19 -18.17
C ASN A 62 5.49 -5.11 -19.27
N ALA A 63 4.83 -3.98 -18.99
CA ALA A 63 4.79 -2.81 -19.87
C ALA A 63 6.06 -1.94 -19.80
N GLY A 64 7.00 -2.26 -18.90
CA GLY A 64 8.28 -1.59 -18.77
C GLY A 64 8.37 -0.57 -17.63
N VAL A 65 7.37 -0.51 -16.75
CA VAL A 65 7.43 0.32 -15.53
C VAL A 65 8.50 -0.25 -14.59
N ALA A 66 9.34 0.62 -14.08
CA ALA A 66 10.36 0.30 -13.07
C ALA A 66 10.10 1.12 -11.81
N PHE A 67 9.79 0.44 -10.71
CA PHE A 67 9.62 1.09 -9.42
C PHE A 67 10.97 1.41 -8.78
N LYS A 68 11.00 2.55 -8.09
CA LYS A 68 12.22 3.08 -7.46
C LYS A 68 11.89 3.51 -6.02
N ASN A 69 12.87 3.33 -5.15
CA ASN A 69 12.80 3.90 -3.80
C ASN A 69 12.88 5.45 -3.85
N GLU A 70 12.84 6.09 -2.71
CA GLU A 70 12.92 7.55 -2.59
C GLU A 70 14.24 8.15 -3.07
N SER A 71 15.32 7.40 -2.97
CA SER A 71 16.63 7.81 -3.52
C SER A 71 16.67 7.71 -5.05
N GLY A 72 15.59 7.19 -5.69
CA GLY A 72 15.52 7.00 -7.14
C GLY A 72 16.20 5.72 -7.63
N GLU A 73 16.60 4.83 -6.75
CA GLU A 73 17.20 3.54 -7.07
C GLU A 73 16.11 2.53 -7.41
N GLN A 74 16.26 1.81 -8.52
CA GLN A 74 15.34 0.75 -8.91
C GLN A 74 15.39 -0.40 -7.90
N GLN A 75 14.21 -0.78 -7.38
CA GLN A 75 14.06 -1.83 -6.39
C GLN A 75 12.77 -2.61 -6.62
N ASP A 76 12.68 -3.86 -6.11
CA ASP A 76 11.42 -4.60 -6.08
C ASP A 76 10.36 -3.81 -5.29
N ILE A 77 9.21 -3.56 -5.91
CA ILE A 77 8.13 -2.78 -5.28
C ILE A 77 7.69 -3.40 -3.94
N PHE A 78 7.63 -4.73 -3.82
CA PHE A 78 7.22 -5.39 -2.57
C PHE A 78 8.21 -5.11 -1.45
N LYS A 79 9.50 -4.98 -1.78
CA LYS A 79 10.51 -4.56 -0.81
C LYS A 79 10.32 -3.09 -0.42
N ILE A 80 10.06 -2.20 -1.39
CA ILE A 80 9.79 -0.77 -1.11
C ILE A 80 8.60 -0.64 -0.16
N LEU A 81 7.51 -1.38 -0.42
CA LEU A 81 6.31 -1.35 0.41
C LEU A 81 6.57 -1.88 1.82
N ALA A 82 7.27 -3.00 1.95
CA ALA A 82 7.61 -3.59 3.25
C ALA A 82 8.53 -2.66 4.08
N ASP A 83 9.56 -2.07 3.46
CA ASP A 83 10.47 -1.11 4.09
C ASP A 83 9.71 0.13 4.61
N ASN A 84 8.60 0.49 3.96
CA ASN A 84 7.72 1.58 4.34
C ASN A 84 6.56 1.18 5.26
N GLY A 85 6.56 -0.03 5.80
CA GLY A 85 5.63 -0.46 6.85
C GLY A 85 4.31 -1.05 6.37
N VAL A 86 4.14 -1.28 5.06
CA VAL A 86 3.05 -2.12 4.55
C VAL A 86 3.27 -3.55 5.03
N ASN A 87 2.26 -4.16 5.66
CA ASN A 87 2.36 -5.49 6.25
C ASN A 87 1.43 -6.53 5.61
N TYR A 88 0.62 -6.09 4.65
CA TYR A 88 -0.35 -6.93 3.98
C TYR A 88 -0.55 -6.49 2.52
N ILE A 89 -0.62 -7.44 1.60
CA ILE A 89 -0.94 -7.18 0.19
C ILE A 89 -2.33 -7.74 -0.09
N ARG A 90 -3.17 -6.96 -0.76
CA ARG A 90 -4.43 -7.40 -1.35
C ARG A 90 -4.22 -7.66 -2.83
N VAL A 91 -4.77 -8.73 -3.34
CA VAL A 91 -4.77 -9.07 -4.76
C VAL A 91 -6.14 -9.59 -5.19
N ARG A 92 -6.72 -8.96 -6.22
CA ARG A 92 -7.95 -9.46 -6.84
C ARG A 92 -7.66 -10.67 -7.72
N VAL A 93 -8.63 -11.56 -7.82
CA VAL A 93 -8.56 -12.76 -8.67
C VAL A 93 -9.84 -12.87 -9.49
N TRP A 94 -9.66 -12.85 -10.81
CA TRP A 94 -10.68 -13.15 -11.81
C TRP A 94 -10.55 -14.58 -12.30
N ASN A 95 -11.66 -15.17 -12.76
CA ASN A 95 -11.68 -16.57 -13.16
C ASN A 95 -10.98 -16.79 -14.51
N ASP A 96 -11.34 -16.01 -15.52
CA ASP A 96 -10.77 -16.09 -16.89
C ASP A 96 -10.84 -14.72 -17.57
N PRO A 97 -9.90 -13.79 -17.27
CA PRO A 97 -9.93 -12.43 -17.80
C PRO A 97 -9.38 -12.32 -19.24
N TYR A 98 -9.72 -13.26 -20.10
CA TYR A 98 -9.24 -13.31 -21.47
C TYR A 98 -10.38 -13.57 -22.45
N ASP A 99 -10.25 -13.03 -23.68
CA ASP A 99 -11.14 -13.35 -24.79
C ASP A 99 -10.87 -14.74 -25.39
N GLY A 100 -11.70 -15.16 -26.34
CA GLY A 100 -11.53 -16.43 -27.03
C GLY A 100 -10.22 -16.58 -27.81
N SER A 101 -9.45 -15.53 -28.01
CA SER A 101 -8.10 -15.54 -28.62
C SER A 101 -6.96 -15.56 -27.60
N GLY A 102 -7.26 -15.41 -26.32
CA GLY A 102 -6.30 -15.29 -25.23
C GLY A 102 -5.80 -13.88 -25.00
N SER A 103 -6.48 -12.84 -25.56
CA SER A 103 -6.17 -11.45 -25.31
C SER A 103 -6.80 -11.00 -23.98
N GLY A 104 -6.02 -10.32 -23.13
CA GLY A 104 -6.46 -9.93 -21.80
C GLY A 104 -7.44 -8.76 -21.78
N TYR A 105 -8.36 -8.73 -20.80
CA TYR A 105 -9.38 -7.70 -20.67
C TYR A 105 -8.85 -6.38 -20.08
N GLY A 106 -7.65 -6.35 -19.53
CA GLY A 106 -7.09 -5.18 -18.84
C GLY A 106 -7.19 -5.30 -17.33
N GLY A 107 -7.03 -4.19 -16.62
CA GLY A 107 -7.06 -4.14 -15.17
C GLY A 107 -6.05 -5.05 -14.48
N GLY A 108 -4.89 -5.30 -15.11
CA GLY A 108 -3.87 -6.23 -14.62
C GLY A 108 -3.99 -7.66 -15.15
N ASN A 109 -5.06 -8.01 -15.88
CA ASN A 109 -5.36 -9.39 -16.31
C ASN A 109 -5.23 -10.39 -15.13
N ASN A 110 -5.84 -10.04 -14.02
CA ASN A 110 -5.62 -10.66 -12.71
C ASN A 110 -6.22 -12.06 -12.60
N ASP A 111 -5.62 -13.03 -13.29
CA ASP A 111 -5.89 -14.44 -13.10
C ASP A 111 -5.13 -15.02 -11.88
N LEU A 112 -5.33 -16.30 -11.62
CA LEU A 112 -4.63 -17.00 -10.55
C LEU A 112 -3.10 -17.00 -10.72
N ASN A 113 -2.58 -17.00 -11.96
CA ASN A 113 -1.14 -17.00 -12.20
C ASN A 113 -0.52 -15.65 -11.81
N THR A 114 -1.19 -14.55 -12.14
CA THR A 114 -0.81 -13.21 -11.68
C THR A 114 -0.83 -13.12 -10.15
N ALA A 115 -1.89 -13.62 -9.52
CA ALA A 115 -1.99 -13.64 -8.05
C ALA A 115 -0.88 -14.49 -7.39
N LYS A 116 -0.46 -15.60 -8.00
CA LYS A 116 0.67 -16.43 -7.51
C LYS A 116 1.99 -15.66 -7.53
N LEU A 117 2.26 -14.87 -8.58
CA LEU A 117 3.46 -14.04 -8.66
C LEU A 117 3.46 -12.97 -7.57
N ILE A 118 2.34 -12.28 -7.39
CA ILE A 118 2.16 -11.25 -6.35
C ILE A 118 2.29 -11.86 -4.96
N GLY A 119 1.56 -12.94 -4.68
CA GLY A 119 1.54 -13.59 -3.37
C GLY A 119 2.89 -14.14 -2.95
N LYS A 120 3.65 -14.71 -3.88
CA LYS A 120 5.02 -15.15 -3.60
C LYS A 120 5.94 -13.97 -3.24
N ARG A 121 5.92 -12.89 -4.03
CA ARG A 121 6.76 -11.71 -3.79
C ARG A 121 6.39 -11.01 -2.48
N ALA A 122 5.09 -10.95 -2.13
CA ALA A 122 4.63 -10.44 -0.84
C ALA A 122 5.23 -11.26 0.32
N ALA A 123 5.13 -12.59 0.26
CA ALA A 123 5.66 -13.49 1.29
C ALA A 123 7.20 -13.43 1.38
N ASP A 124 7.91 -13.34 0.26
CA ASP A 124 9.37 -13.17 0.21
C ASP A 124 9.84 -11.87 0.93
N ASN A 125 8.94 -10.88 1.08
CA ASN A 125 9.18 -9.62 1.80
C ASN A 125 8.44 -9.55 3.16
N GLY A 126 7.97 -10.68 3.69
CA GLY A 126 7.37 -10.77 5.03
C GLY A 126 5.95 -10.20 5.16
N MET A 127 5.28 -9.96 4.05
CA MET A 127 3.88 -9.48 4.02
C MET A 127 2.91 -10.64 3.81
N LYS A 128 1.78 -10.59 4.50
CA LYS A 128 0.67 -11.53 4.29
C LYS A 128 -0.16 -11.15 3.07
N LEU A 129 -0.96 -12.11 2.61
CA LEU A 129 -1.83 -11.94 1.44
C LEU A 129 -3.31 -11.98 1.84
N LEU A 130 -4.07 -10.98 1.39
CA LEU A 130 -5.52 -11.04 1.25
C LEU A 130 -5.85 -11.37 -0.21
N VAL A 131 -6.50 -12.50 -0.43
CA VAL A 131 -6.96 -12.92 -1.75
C VAL A 131 -8.40 -12.46 -1.94
N ASP A 132 -8.62 -11.56 -2.88
CA ASP A 132 -9.94 -11.02 -3.23
C ASP A 132 -10.53 -11.74 -4.45
N PHE A 133 -11.39 -12.70 -4.23
CA PHE A 133 -12.09 -13.39 -5.30
C PHE A 133 -13.29 -12.60 -5.80
N HIS A 134 -13.23 -12.10 -7.03
CA HIS A 134 -14.38 -11.43 -7.64
C HIS A 134 -15.49 -12.41 -8.08
N TYR A 135 -15.14 -13.66 -8.36
CA TYR A 135 -16.02 -14.67 -8.98
C TYR A 135 -16.71 -14.14 -10.24
N SER A 136 -15.92 -13.51 -11.06
CA SER A 136 -16.21 -12.94 -12.38
C SER A 136 -15.00 -13.07 -13.27
N ASP A 137 -15.12 -12.78 -14.56
CA ASP A 137 -13.98 -12.77 -15.48
C ASP A 137 -13.39 -11.37 -15.67
N PHE A 138 -14.01 -10.34 -15.09
CA PHE A 138 -13.54 -8.97 -15.09
C PHE A 138 -14.05 -8.25 -13.85
N TRP A 139 -14.07 -6.91 -13.83
CA TRP A 139 -14.49 -6.13 -12.67
C TRP A 139 -15.84 -6.60 -12.11
N ALA A 140 -15.89 -6.85 -10.82
CA ALA A 140 -17.11 -6.97 -10.03
C ALA A 140 -17.17 -5.76 -9.10
N ASP A 141 -18.26 -5.03 -9.17
CA ASP A 141 -18.57 -3.82 -8.40
C ASP A 141 -20.07 -3.76 -8.06
N PRO A 142 -20.58 -2.76 -7.31
CA PRO A 142 -21.97 -2.68 -6.95
C PRO A 142 -22.96 -2.66 -8.14
N GLY A 143 -22.50 -2.21 -9.30
CA GLY A 143 -23.30 -2.18 -10.54
C GLY A 143 -23.14 -3.44 -11.40
N LYS A 144 -22.08 -4.22 -11.17
CA LYS A 144 -21.67 -5.32 -12.05
C LYS A 144 -21.23 -6.54 -11.24
N GLN A 145 -22.16 -7.45 -10.97
CA GLN A 145 -21.89 -8.73 -10.30
C GLN A 145 -22.09 -9.91 -11.27
N LYS A 146 -21.44 -9.83 -12.45
CA LYS A 146 -21.61 -10.80 -13.51
C LYS A 146 -20.89 -12.12 -13.19
N ALA A 147 -21.53 -13.25 -13.50
CA ALA A 147 -20.90 -14.56 -13.34
C ALA A 147 -19.74 -14.74 -14.32
N PRO A 148 -18.72 -15.55 -13.99
CA PRO A 148 -17.77 -16.02 -15.01
C PRO A 148 -18.48 -16.63 -16.20
N LYS A 149 -17.92 -16.48 -17.41
CA LYS A 149 -18.45 -17.07 -18.66
C LYS A 149 -18.75 -18.55 -18.49
N ALA A 150 -17.84 -19.27 -17.83
CA ALA A 150 -18.01 -20.70 -17.55
C ALA A 150 -19.21 -21.04 -16.65
N TRP A 151 -19.73 -20.08 -15.86
CA TRP A 151 -20.81 -20.28 -14.91
C TRP A 151 -22.12 -19.59 -15.32
N GLU A 152 -22.17 -18.95 -16.48
CA GLU A 152 -23.30 -18.12 -16.91
C GLU A 152 -24.63 -18.90 -16.84
N ASN A 153 -24.63 -20.16 -17.30
CA ASN A 153 -25.81 -21.01 -17.36
C ASN A 153 -25.98 -21.93 -16.12
N TYR A 154 -25.17 -21.75 -15.08
CA TYR A 154 -25.24 -22.58 -13.89
C TYR A 154 -26.45 -22.20 -13.00
N THR A 155 -27.11 -23.20 -12.45
CA THR A 155 -28.05 -23.02 -11.35
C THR A 155 -27.30 -22.52 -10.11
N VAL A 156 -28.00 -21.95 -9.13
CA VAL A 156 -27.40 -21.52 -7.86
C VAL A 156 -26.61 -22.66 -7.19
N SER A 157 -27.12 -23.88 -7.19
CA SER A 157 -26.43 -25.04 -6.63
C SER A 157 -25.14 -25.38 -7.36
N GLN A 158 -25.13 -25.26 -8.69
CA GLN A 158 -23.90 -25.46 -9.48
C GLN A 158 -22.89 -24.34 -9.24
N LYS A 159 -23.35 -23.08 -9.12
CA LYS A 159 -22.50 -21.96 -8.77
C LYS A 159 -21.86 -22.12 -7.38
N GLN A 160 -22.63 -22.62 -6.39
CA GLN A 160 -22.09 -22.95 -5.07
C GLN A 160 -20.92 -23.94 -5.16
N SER A 161 -21.09 -25.05 -5.90
CA SER A 161 -20.04 -26.05 -6.07
C SER A 161 -18.83 -25.47 -6.82
N ALA A 162 -19.07 -24.75 -7.91
CA ALA A 162 -18.01 -24.14 -8.71
C ALA A 162 -17.21 -23.08 -7.91
N LEU A 163 -17.90 -22.27 -7.11
CA LEU A 163 -17.28 -21.26 -6.25
C LEU A 163 -16.42 -21.92 -5.15
N TYR A 164 -16.95 -22.95 -4.49
CA TYR A 164 -16.20 -23.73 -3.51
C TYR A 164 -14.91 -24.33 -4.12
N ASP A 165 -15.05 -25.04 -5.26
CA ASP A 165 -13.94 -25.70 -5.94
C ASP A 165 -12.90 -24.67 -6.42
N CYS A 166 -13.33 -23.56 -7.01
CA CYS A 166 -12.47 -22.47 -7.46
C CYS A 166 -11.66 -21.90 -6.29
N THR A 167 -12.33 -21.58 -5.18
CA THR A 167 -11.70 -21.02 -3.99
C THR A 167 -10.66 -21.99 -3.42
N LEU A 168 -11.05 -23.23 -3.14
CA LEU A 168 -10.17 -24.21 -2.52
C LEU A 168 -8.94 -24.55 -3.39
N ASN A 169 -9.15 -24.72 -4.69
CA ASN A 169 -8.07 -25.02 -5.63
C ASN A 169 -7.09 -23.85 -5.73
N SER A 170 -7.61 -22.62 -5.86
CA SER A 170 -6.77 -21.42 -5.94
C SER A 170 -5.94 -21.21 -4.69
N LEU A 171 -6.51 -21.40 -3.50
CA LEU A 171 -5.77 -21.28 -2.24
C LEU A 171 -4.66 -22.33 -2.12
N ASN A 172 -4.92 -23.57 -2.55
CA ASN A 172 -3.89 -24.60 -2.57
C ASN A 172 -2.75 -24.28 -3.55
N GLU A 173 -3.05 -23.72 -4.72
CA GLU A 173 -2.04 -23.29 -5.69
C GLU A 173 -1.22 -22.09 -5.19
N LEU A 174 -1.85 -21.11 -4.54
CA LEU A 174 -1.17 -19.98 -3.92
C LEU A 174 -0.23 -20.46 -2.78
N LYS A 175 -0.70 -21.37 -1.93
CA LYS A 175 0.13 -21.98 -0.89
C LYS A 175 1.32 -22.74 -1.47
N ALA A 176 1.11 -23.46 -2.59
CA ALA A 176 2.17 -24.25 -3.23
C ALA A 176 3.33 -23.40 -3.76
N VAL A 177 3.10 -22.12 -4.12
CA VAL A 177 4.16 -21.18 -4.51
C VAL A 177 4.77 -20.41 -3.32
N GLY A 178 4.27 -20.65 -2.10
CA GLY A 178 4.80 -20.04 -0.88
C GLY A 178 4.13 -18.73 -0.47
N ALA A 179 2.95 -18.40 -1.01
CA ALA A 179 2.19 -17.23 -0.55
C ALA A 179 1.73 -17.43 0.91
N ASP A 180 1.88 -16.41 1.75
CA ASP A 180 1.41 -16.38 3.15
C ASP A 180 -0.02 -15.82 3.20
N ILE A 181 -1.01 -16.70 3.03
CA ILE A 181 -2.42 -16.33 2.97
C ILE A 181 -2.96 -16.11 4.38
N GLY A 182 -3.24 -14.88 4.75
CA GLY A 182 -3.81 -14.55 6.05
C GLY A 182 -5.32 -14.26 6.01
N MET A 183 -5.87 -13.90 4.83
CA MET A 183 -7.28 -13.57 4.68
C MET A 183 -7.78 -13.88 3.27
N VAL A 184 -9.05 -14.24 3.15
CA VAL A 184 -9.75 -14.42 1.87
C VAL A 184 -11.03 -13.62 1.87
N GLN A 185 -11.19 -12.79 0.85
CA GLN A 185 -12.40 -12.03 0.58
C GLN A 185 -13.29 -12.80 -0.40
N ILE A 186 -14.51 -13.10 0.02
CA ILE A 186 -15.50 -13.85 -0.76
C ILE A 186 -16.39 -12.88 -1.51
N GLY A 187 -16.01 -12.54 -2.72
CA GLY A 187 -16.67 -11.55 -3.57
C GLY A 187 -16.18 -10.12 -3.30
N ASN A 188 -16.21 -9.29 -4.32
CA ASN A 188 -15.88 -7.86 -4.24
C ASN A 188 -17.15 -7.02 -4.28
N GLU A 189 -17.31 -6.07 -3.32
CA GLU A 189 -18.42 -5.11 -3.22
C GLU A 189 -19.80 -5.72 -3.47
N THR A 190 -20.11 -6.81 -2.77
CA THR A 190 -21.24 -7.70 -3.01
C THR A 190 -22.61 -7.11 -2.61
N THR A 191 -22.72 -5.79 -2.59
CA THR A 191 -23.93 -5.04 -2.20
C THR A 191 -25.16 -5.37 -3.05
N SER A 192 -24.98 -5.71 -4.34
CA SER A 192 -26.08 -6.08 -5.25
C SER A 192 -26.13 -7.58 -5.57
N GLY A 193 -25.19 -8.39 -5.07
CA GLY A 193 -25.12 -9.82 -5.34
C GLY A 193 -23.69 -10.37 -5.44
N ILE A 194 -23.55 -11.57 -5.99
CA ILE A 194 -22.25 -12.25 -6.20
C ILE A 194 -22.39 -13.27 -7.35
N ALA A 195 -21.41 -13.35 -8.26
CA ALA A 195 -21.35 -14.34 -9.33
C ALA A 195 -22.64 -14.45 -10.15
N GLY A 196 -23.27 -13.32 -10.46
CA GLY A 196 -24.54 -13.25 -11.21
C GLY A 196 -25.76 -13.73 -10.44
N VAL A 197 -25.70 -13.81 -9.11
CA VAL A 197 -26.83 -14.09 -8.21
C VAL A 197 -27.17 -12.84 -7.42
N SER A 198 -28.35 -12.28 -7.62
CA SER A 198 -28.82 -11.03 -6.97
C SER A 198 -29.96 -11.25 -5.96
N ASP A 199 -30.58 -12.43 -5.95
CA ASP A 199 -31.60 -12.76 -4.91
C ASP A 199 -30.87 -13.12 -3.59
N PHE A 200 -31.06 -12.28 -2.56
CA PHE A 200 -30.47 -12.50 -1.23
C PHE A 200 -31.04 -13.73 -0.50
N ASN A 201 -32.12 -14.36 -1.00
CA ASN A 201 -32.49 -15.72 -0.55
C ASN A 201 -31.45 -16.78 -1.01
N ASP A 202 -30.61 -16.47 -1.99
CA ASP A 202 -29.63 -17.36 -2.57
C ASP A 202 -28.19 -16.88 -2.38
N VAL A 203 -27.93 -15.56 -2.32
CA VAL A 203 -26.60 -14.97 -2.17
C VAL A 203 -25.83 -15.57 -0.97
N HIS A 204 -26.49 -15.71 0.19
CA HIS A 204 -25.86 -16.29 1.39
C HIS A 204 -25.35 -17.71 1.18
N LYS A 205 -25.90 -18.46 0.22
CA LYS A 205 -25.46 -19.82 -0.09
C LYS A 205 -24.08 -19.80 -0.76
N LEU A 206 -23.81 -18.78 -1.59
CA LEU A 206 -22.50 -18.58 -2.23
C LEU A 206 -21.48 -18.13 -1.20
N PHE A 207 -21.82 -17.16 -0.34
CA PHE A 207 -20.94 -16.78 0.78
C PHE A 207 -20.56 -17.98 1.65
N SER A 208 -21.56 -18.82 2.01
CA SER A 208 -21.32 -20.01 2.81
C SER A 208 -20.46 -21.05 2.10
N ALA A 209 -20.57 -21.18 0.77
CA ALA A 209 -19.72 -22.08 -0.02
C ALA A 209 -18.25 -21.62 -0.04
N GLY A 210 -18.02 -20.32 -0.26
CA GLY A 210 -16.69 -19.73 -0.21
C GLY A 210 -16.07 -19.82 1.19
N ALA A 211 -16.83 -19.44 2.23
CA ALA A 211 -16.40 -19.57 3.61
C ALA A 211 -16.00 -21.03 3.95
N LYS A 212 -16.82 -21.99 3.56
CA LYS A 212 -16.51 -23.41 3.75
C LYS A 212 -15.21 -23.81 3.04
N ALA A 213 -14.95 -23.35 1.83
CA ALA A 213 -13.71 -23.65 1.11
C ALA A 213 -12.49 -23.11 1.86
N VAL A 214 -12.57 -21.90 2.41
CA VAL A 214 -11.50 -21.33 3.24
C VAL A 214 -11.29 -22.14 4.52
N ARG A 215 -12.36 -22.52 5.22
CA ARG A 215 -12.25 -23.36 6.44
C ARG A 215 -11.69 -24.74 6.16
N ASP A 216 -12.00 -25.34 5.01
CA ASP A 216 -11.45 -26.63 4.59
C ASP A 216 -9.97 -26.50 4.17
N PHE A 217 -9.55 -25.34 3.67
CA PHE A 217 -8.16 -25.02 3.37
C PHE A 217 -7.34 -24.80 4.65
N ASP A 218 -7.76 -23.87 5.49
CA ASP A 218 -7.11 -23.54 6.76
C ASP A 218 -8.09 -22.76 7.66
N LYS A 219 -8.28 -23.22 8.92
CA LYS A 219 -9.23 -22.58 9.85
C LYS A 219 -8.72 -21.27 10.42
N ASP A 220 -7.40 -21.02 10.37
CA ASP A 220 -6.77 -19.83 10.93
C ASP A 220 -6.75 -18.66 9.91
N VAL A 221 -7.07 -18.94 8.62
CA VAL A 221 -7.25 -17.93 7.59
C VAL A 221 -8.58 -17.22 7.79
N LEU A 222 -8.55 -15.90 7.84
CA LEU A 222 -9.74 -15.07 8.03
C LEU A 222 -10.63 -15.05 6.79
N VAL A 223 -11.94 -15.11 7.01
CA VAL A 223 -12.97 -14.96 5.97
C VAL A 223 -13.54 -13.56 6.03
N ALA A 224 -13.36 -12.76 4.96
CA ALA A 224 -13.92 -11.44 4.82
C ALA A 224 -15.10 -11.43 3.83
N LEU A 225 -16.15 -10.66 4.16
CA LEU A 225 -17.25 -10.32 3.26
C LEU A 225 -17.23 -8.82 3.03
N HIS A 226 -17.27 -8.41 1.77
CA HIS A 226 -17.05 -7.03 1.34
C HIS A 226 -18.32 -6.43 0.73
N PHE A 227 -18.74 -5.31 1.31
CA PHE A 227 -19.84 -4.48 0.86
C PHE A 227 -19.34 -3.06 0.60
N THR A 228 -20.20 -2.16 0.11
CA THR A 228 -19.85 -0.76 -0.11
C THR A 228 -21.00 0.17 0.21
N ASN A 229 -20.78 1.49 0.10
CA ASN A 229 -21.71 2.56 0.46
C ASN A 229 -21.99 2.64 1.98
N PRO A 230 -20.95 2.79 2.84
CA PRO A 230 -21.13 2.94 4.28
C PRO A 230 -21.97 4.17 4.67
N GLU A 231 -22.07 5.20 3.80
CA GLU A 231 -22.95 6.35 4.01
C GLU A 231 -24.44 5.94 4.09
N LYS A 232 -24.81 4.79 3.53
CA LYS A 232 -26.13 4.19 3.67
C LYS A 232 -26.17 3.28 4.90
N ALA A 233 -25.97 3.85 6.08
CA ALA A 233 -25.79 3.13 7.33
C ALA A 233 -26.87 2.07 7.59
N SER A 234 -28.16 2.35 7.25
CA SER A 234 -29.23 1.37 7.42
C SER A 234 -29.06 0.14 6.51
N THR A 235 -28.55 0.33 5.31
CA THR A 235 -28.30 -0.76 4.37
C THR A 235 -27.14 -1.64 4.85
N ILE A 236 -26.04 -1.02 5.32
CA ILE A 236 -24.91 -1.78 5.84
C ILE A 236 -25.27 -2.57 7.10
N LYS A 237 -26.01 -1.96 8.02
CA LYS A 237 -26.56 -2.67 9.20
C LYS A 237 -27.44 -3.85 8.80
N TRP A 238 -28.29 -3.65 7.77
CA TRP A 238 -29.12 -4.74 7.23
C TRP A 238 -28.26 -5.91 6.69
N PHE A 239 -27.12 -5.66 6.02
CA PHE A 239 -26.24 -6.75 5.60
C PHE A 239 -25.70 -7.53 6.79
N ALA A 240 -25.25 -6.86 7.85
CA ALA A 240 -24.77 -7.54 9.05
C ALA A 240 -25.88 -8.39 9.71
N ASP A 241 -27.09 -7.85 9.83
CA ASP A 241 -28.27 -8.56 10.35
C ASP A 241 -28.63 -9.78 9.48
N TYR A 242 -28.60 -9.60 8.16
CA TYR A 242 -28.86 -10.65 7.17
C TYR A 242 -27.85 -11.79 7.28
N LEU A 243 -26.55 -11.49 7.33
CA LEU A 243 -25.50 -12.51 7.46
C LEU A 243 -25.66 -13.32 8.75
N ASN A 244 -25.97 -12.65 9.86
CA ASN A 244 -26.23 -13.31 11.13
C ASN A 244 -27.50 -14.17 11.07
N GLN A 245 -28.60 -13.66 10.51
CA GLN A 245 -29.86 -14.41 10.33
C GLN A 245 -29.67 -15.68 9.49
N LYS A 246 -28.85 -15.56 8.41
CA LYS A 246 -28.52 -16.69 7.52
C LYS A 246 -27.43 -17.59 8.07
N ARG A 247 -26.81 -17.24 9.20
CA ARG A 247 -25.72 -17.98 9.85
C ARG A 247 -24.52 -18.20 8.93
N VAL A 248 -24.15 -17.18 8.15
CA VAL A 248 -22.96 -17.23 7.33
C VAL A 248 -21.72 -17.22 8.24
N ASP A 249 -20.81 -18.14 8.01
CA ASP A 249 -19.54 -18.21 8.76
C ASP A 249 -18.54 -17.23 8.14
N TYR A 250 -18.25 -16.13 8.84
CA TYR A 250 -17.25 -15.13 8.45
C TYR A 250 -16.64 -14.48 9.68
N ASP A 251 -15.46 -13.90 9.53
CA ASP A 251 -14.71 -13.25 10.60
C ASP A 251 -14.74 -11.73 10.48
N VAL A 252 -14.64 -11.21 9.25
CA VAL A 252 -14.42 -9.81 8.94
C VAL A 252 -15.55 -9.24 8.09
N PHE A 253 -16.18 -8.18 8.57
CA PHE A 253 -17.08 -7.35 7.80
C PHE A 253 -16.28 -6.20 7.18
N ALA A 254 -16.15 -6.18 5.88
CA ALA A 254 -15.36 -5.19 5.16
C ALA A 254 -16.23 -4.22 4.35
N THR A 255 -15.77 -2.98 4.19
CA THR A 255 -16.39 -2.00 3.28
C THR A 255 -15.32 -1.21 2.53
N SER A 256 -15.68 -0.71 1.34
CA SER A 256 -14.93 0.37 0.70
C SER A 256 -15.23 1.68 1.42
N TYR A 257 -14.24 2.55 1.52
CA TYR A 257 -14.41 3.92 1.98
C TYR A 257 -13.60 4.87 1.08
N TYR A 258 -14.29 5.62 0.28
CA TYR A 258 -13.72 6.69 -0.55
C TYR A 258 -14.35 8.01 -0.12
N PRO A 259 -13.58 8.98 0.38
CA PRO A 259 -14.11 10.22 0.97
C PRO A 259 -14.98 11.02 0.01
N SER A 260 -14.73 10.91 -1.30
CA SER A 260 -15.54 11.57 -2.32
C SER A 260 -16.97 11.03 -2.46
N TRP A 261 -17.26 9.80 -1.95
CA TRP A 261 -18.54 9.12 -2.17
C TRP A 261 -19.21 8.61 -0.91
N HIS A 262 -18.44 8.26 0.12
CA HIS A 262 -18.90 7.39 1.21
C HIS A 262 -19.13 8.12 2.54
N GLY A 263 -19.25 9.47 2.50
CA GLY A 263 -19.60 10.26 3.66
C GLY A 263 -18.46 10.39 4.69
N SER A 264 -18.82 10.63 5.94
CA SER A 264 -17.84 10.93 6.99
C SER A 264 -17.23 9.68 7.63
N LEU A 265 -16.01 9.82 8.16
CA LEU A 265 -15.33 8.80 8.98
C LEU A 265 -16.09 8.48 10.27
N GLU A 266 -16.84 9.44 10.82
CA GLU A 266 -17.70 9.22 11.98
C GLU A 266 -18.81 8.20 11.65
N ASN A 267 -19.50 8.38 10.51
CA ASN A 267 -20.51 7.43 10.04
C ASN A 267 -19.93 6.04 9.79
N LEU A 268 -18.73 5.95 9.20
CA LEU A 268 -18.01 4.69 9.01
C LEU A 268 -17.76 3.99 10.35
N THR A 269 -17.25 4.74 11.34
CA THR A 269 -16.97 4.22 12.69
C THR A 269 -18.25 3.76 13.38
N ASP A 270 -19.36 4.49 13.25
CA ASP A 270 -20.66 4.12 13.83
C ASP A 270 -21.19 2.82 13.24
N VAL A 271 -21.08 2.65 11.93
CA VAL A 271 -21.46 1.42 11.25
C VAL A 271 -20.61 0.23 11.72
N PHE A 272 -19.32 0.42 11.82
CA PHE A 272 -18.40 -0.62 12.28
C PHE A 272 -18.63 -0.97 13.76
N ASN A 273 -18.89 0.01 14.61
CA ASN A 273 -19.25 -0.22 16.00
C ASN A 273 -20.58 -0.99 16.14
N TYR A 274 -21.55 -0.76 15.24
CA TYR A 274 -22.77 -1.58 15.21
C TYR A 274 -22.46 -3.05 14.91
N VAL A 275 -21.66 -3.31 13.85
CA VAL A 275 -21.31 -4.66 13.43
C VAL A 275 -20.50 -5.39 14.51
N SER A 276 -19.46 -4.74 15.01
CA SER A 276 -18.56 -5.32 16.03
C SER A 276 -19.26 -5.51 17.37
N GLY A 277 -20.00 -4.50 17.82
CA GLY A 277 -20.70 -4.54 19.10
C GLY A 277 -21.88 -5.51 19.14
N THR A 278 -22.59 -5.69 18.01
CA THR A 278 -23.76 -6.56 17.94
C THR A 278 -23.39 -8.02 17.66
N TYR A 279 -22.42 -8.24 16.76
CA TYR A 279 -22.09 -9.58 16.24
C TYR A 279 -20.69 -10.05 16.60
N GLY A 280 -19.87 -9.23 17.26
CA GLY A 280 -18.50 -9.57 17.68
C GLY A 280 -17.52 -9.75 16.52
N LYS A 281 -17.88 -9.30 15.32
CA LYS A 281 -17.04 -9.43 14.12
C LYS A 281 -15.93 -8.38 14.10
N TYR A 282 -14.83 -8.70 13.42
CA TYR A 282 -13.86 -7.68 13.02
C TYR A 282 -14.46 -6.82 11.91
N THR A 283 -13.98 -5.58 11.80
CA THR A 283 -14.35 -4.64 10.74
C THR A 283 -13.09 -4.10 10.07
N MET A 284 -13.17 -3.79 8.78
CA MET A 284 -12.03 -3.43 7.97
C MET A 284 -12.46 -2.53 6.81
N VAL A 285 -11.63 -1.56 6.47
CA VAL A 285 -11.72 -0.87 5.18
C VAL A 285 -10.93 -1.70 4.17
N ALA A 286 -11.65 -2.32 3.21
CA ALA A 286 -11.04 -3.13 2.16
C ALA A 286 -10.45 -2.29 1.04
N GLU A 287 -10.98 -1.07 0.84
CA GLU A 287 -10.53 -0.14 -0.20
C GLU A 287 -10.68 1.29 0.28
N THR A 288 -9.62 2.07 0.10
CA THR A 288 -9.61 3.54 0.18
C THR A 288 -8.55 4.09 -0.75
N SER A 289 -8.70 5.31 -1.21
CA SER A 289 -7.65 6.02 -1.94
C SER A 289 -7.85 7.53 -1.86
N TYR A 290 -6.78 8.29 -2.10
CA TYR A 290 -6.79 9.75 -2.09
C TYR A 290 -5.79 10.32 -3.10
N PRO A 291 -6.15 11.32 -3.91
CA PRO A 291 -5.23 11.89 -4.88
C PRO A 291 -4.18 12.79 -4.20
N PHE A 292 -2.93 12.61 -4.61
CA PHE A 292 -1.83 13.51 -4.23
C PHE A 292 -1.71 14.71 -5.18
N THR A 293 -2.38 14.66 -6.32
CA THR A 293 -2.47 15.73 -7.33
C THR A 293 -3.77 15.61 -8.13
N LEU A 294 -4.16 16.64 -8.83
CA LEU A 294 -5.28 16.60 -9.79
C LEU A 294 -4.81 16.43 -11.25
N ASP A 295 -3.51 16.28 -11.48
CA ASP A 295 -2.94 16.06 -12.80
C ASP A 295 -3.23 14.64 -13.30
N ASP A 296 -3.34 14.52 -14.62
CA ASP A 296 -3.45 13.26 -15.36
C ASP A 296 -2.13 13.01 -16.07
N THR A 297 -1.49 11.89 -15.78
CA THR A 297 -0.16 11.58 -16.31
C THR A 297 -0.18 10.62 -17.50
N ASP A 298 -1.26 9.88 -17.74
CA ASP A 298 -1.33 8.89 -18.82
C ASP A 298 -2.20 9.32 -20.02
N GLY A 299 -3.00 10.39 -19.86
CA GLY A 299 -3.93 10.91 -20.85
C GLY A 299 -5.30 10.24 -20.84
N HIS A 300 -5.57 9.35 -19.87
CA HIS A 300 -6.88 8.77 -19.59
C HIS A 300 -7.45 9.41 -18.32
N GLY A 301 -8.60 10.06 -18.42
CA GLY A 301 -9.11 10.91 -17.33
C GLY A 301 -9.31 10.17 -15.99
N ASN A 302 -8.79 10.77 -14.94
CA ASN A 302 -8.89 10.27 -13.56
C ASN A 302 -10.29 10.44 -12.96
N THR A 303 -10.67 9.56 -12.03
CA THR A 303 -11.92 9.63 -11.26
C THR A 303 -12.01 10.91 -10.44
N ILE A 304 -10.90 11.36 -9.89
CA ILE A 304 -10.75 12.67 -9.24
C ILE A 304 -9.74 13.48 -10.04
N SER A 305 -10.16 14.61 -10.61
CA SER A 305 -9.33 15.44 -11.49
C SER A 305 -9.73 16.91 -11.35
N GLN A 306 -8.98 17.82 -11.98
CA GLN A 306 -9.34 19.23 -12.03
C GLN A 306 -10.74 19.49 -12.65
N TRP A 307 -11.29 18.54 -13.40
CA TRP A 307 -12.60 18.65 -14.06
C TRP A 307 -13.71 17.92 -13.32
N ASN A 308 -13.32 16.99 -12.46
CA ASN A 308 -14.21 16.13 -11.67
C ASN A 308 -13.66 16.00 -10.25
N ASN A 309 -13.35 17.11 -9.61
CA ASN A 309 -12.99 17.17 -8.20
C ASN A 309 -14.29 17.26 -7.38
N ASN A 310 -15.03 16.18 -7.32
CA ASN A 310 -16.20 16.12 -6.45
C ASN A 310 -15.73 16.17 -4.99
N THR A 311 -15.37 17.38 -4.56
CA THR A 311 -14.93 17.68 -3.21
C THR A 311 -16.16 17.74 -2.32
N GLY A 312 -16.78 16.58 -2.05
CA GLY A 312 -17.78 16.48 -1.01
C GLY A 312 -17.23 16.96 0.33
N GLU A 313 -18.08 17.24 1.30
CA GLU A 313 -17.68 17.67 2.64
C GLU A 313 -16.67 16.74 3.32
N SER A 314 -16.49 15.53 2.78
CA SER A 314 -15.58 14.49 3.30
C SER A 314 -14.16 14.52 2.68
N MET A 315 -13.93 15.33 1.65
CA MET A 315 -12.58 15.57 1.10
C MET A 315 -11.91 16.68 1.90
N LEU A 316 -11.33 16.32 3.05
CA LEU A 316 -10.90 17.27 4.07
C LEU A 316 -9.50 17.82 3.85
N TRP A 317 -8.69 17.18 3.00
CA TRP A 317 -7.27 17.46 2.86
C TRP A 317 -6.93 18.06 1.50
N ASP A 318 -5.85 18.80 1.43
CA ASP A 318 -5.33 19.29 0.13
C ASP A 318 -4.88 18.12 -0.76
N PHE A 319 -4.99 18.29 -2.07
CA PHE A 319 -4.47 17.32 -3.04
C PHE A 319 -2.95 17.45 -3.14
N SER A 320 -2.27 16.81 -2.20
CA SER A 320 -0.82 16.82 -2.02
C SER A 320 -0.36 15.49 -1.41
N THR A 321 0.93 15.24 -1.40
CA THR A 321 1.49 14.07 -0.70
C THR A 321 1.20 14.11 0.81
N GLN A 322 1.20 15.29 1.43
CA GLN A 322 0.76 15.43 2.81
C GLN A 322 -0.71 15.08 2.98
N GLY A 323 -1.60 15.65 2.16
CA GLY A 323 -3.03 15.38 2.24
C GLY A 323 -3.39 13.93 1.97
N GLN A 324 -2.66 13.24 1.07
CA GLN A 324 -2.81 11.79 0.86
C GLN A 324 -2.43 11.01 2.14
N ALA A 325 -1.35 11.39 2.82
CA ALA A 325 -0.94 10.77 4.06
C ALA A 325 -1.94 11.05 5.20
N ASP A 326 -2.44 12.27 5.30
CA ASP A 326 -3.43 12.67 6.31
C ASP A 326 -4.74 11.90 6.18
N GLU A 327 -5.24 11.72 4.95
CA GLU A 327 -6.44 10.91 4.70
C GLU A 327 -6.22 9.45 5.09
N VAL A 328 -5.13 8.82 4.65
CA VAL A 328 -4.83 7.43 5.01
C VAL A 328 -4.71 7.24 6.51
N ARG A 329 -4.02 8.17 7.19
CA ARG A 329 -3.93 8.17 8.65
C ARG A 329 -5.31 8.31 9.30
N ALA A 330 -6.15 9.22 8.79
CA ALA A 330 -7.48 9.46 9.34
C ALA A 330 -8.38 8.23 9.21
N VAL A 331 -8.36 7.54 8.06
CA VAL A 331 -9.07 6.27 7.84
C VAL A 331 -8.55 5.18 8.78
N MET A 332 -7.22 5.04 8.93
CA MET A 332 -6.64 4.07 9.88
C MET A 332 -7.06 4.37 11.32
N ASN A 333 -7.07 5.64 11.72
CA ASN A 333 -7.49 6.04 13.06
C ASN A 333 -8.99 5.79 13.30
N ALA A 334 -9.84 6.03 12.31
CA ALA A 334 -11.26 5.73 12.38
C ALA A 334 -11.52 4.23 12.58
N VAL A 335 -10.83 3.37 11.82
CA VAL A 335 -10.92 1.91 12.01
C VAL A 335 -10.35 1.49 13.36
N ASN A 336 -9.21 2.05 13.78
CA ASN A 336 -8.61 1.77 15.08
C ASN A 336 -9.54 2.13 16.25
N SER A 337 -10.38 3.16 16.10
CA SER A 337 -11.31 3.61 17.15
C SER A 337 -12.49 2.67 17.39
N VAL A 338 -12.68 1.63 16.54
CA VAL A 338 -13.72 0.63 16.73
C VAL A 338 -13.51 -0.14 18.03
N GLY A 339 -14.56 -0.23 18.82
CA GLY A 339 -14.51 -0.76 20.18
C GLY A 339 -13.95 -2.19 20.28
N ASN A 340 -13.33 -2.49 21.42
CA ASN A 340 -12.77 -3.80 21.78
C ASN A 340 -11.66 -4.31 20.84
N GLY A 341 -10.92 -3.42 20.17
CA GLY A 341 -9.88 -3.79 19.21
C GLY A 341 -10.40 -4.54 17.99
N LYS A 342 -11.65 -4.32 17.62
CA LYS A 342 -12.31 -4.99 16.48
C LYS A 342 -12.06 -4.31 15.14
N GLY A 343 -11.48 -3.13 15.10
CA GLY A 343 -10.92 -2.55 13.90
C GLY A 343 -9.68 -3.31 13.48
N LEU A 344 -9.76 -4.03 12.36
CA LEU A 344 -8.71 -4.94 11.92
C LEU A 344 -7.65 -4.23 11.07
N GLY A 345 -8.03 -3.26 10.26
CA GLY A 345 -7.11 -2.57 9.39
C GLY A 345 -7.71 -1.89 8.17
N VAL A 346 -6.84 -1.41 7.32
CA VAL A 346 -7.15 -0.65 6.11
C VAL A 346 -6.30 -1.18 4.96
N PHE A 347 -6.90 -1.33 3.77
CA PHE A 347 -6.20 -1.53 2.52
C PHE A 347 -6.34 -0.29 1.64
N TYR A 348 -5.22 0.20 1.16
CA TYR A 348 -5.20 1.24 0.14
C TYR A 348 -5.34 0.58 -1.23
N TRP A 349 -6.29 1.07 -2.05
CA TRP A 349 -6.60 0.47 -3.34
C TRP A 349 -5.67 0.97 -4.43
N GLU A 350 -5.02 0.03 -5.14
CA GLU A 350 -4.15 0.27 -6.30
C GLU A 350 -3.06 1.32 -6.08
N GLY A 351 -2.38 1.22 -4.92
CA GLY A 351 -1.33 2.17 -4.54
C GLY A 351 -0.11 2.22 -5.47
N ALA A 352 -0.04 1.32 -6.45
CA ALA A 352 1.05 1.23 -7.43
C ALA A 352 0.61 1.51 -8.88
N TRP A 353 -0.65 1.86 -9.13
CA TRP A 353 -1.17 1.97 -10.49
C TRP A 353 -0.83 3.32 -11.14
N ILE A 354 0.40 3.45 -11.61
CA ILE A 354 0.93 4.63 -12.29
C ILE A 354 0.86 4.51 -13.82
N THR A 355 1.15 5.58 -14.52
CA THR A 355 1.24 5.62 -15.98
C THR A 355 2.33 4.69 -16.53
N VAL A 356 2.10 4.15 -17.72
CA VAL A 356 3.12 3.45 -18.51
C VAL A 356 3.91 4.41 -19.44
N GLY A 357 3.51 5.67 -19.49
CA GLY A 357 4.19 6.69 -20.28
C GLY A 357 3.61 8.06 -20.03
N ASP A 358 4.41 8.92 -19.41
CA ASP A 358 4.02 10.25 -18.98
C ASP A 358 3.65 11.18 -20.15
N THR A 359 2.45 11.75 -20.11
CA THR A 359 1.95 12.75 -21.06
C THR A 359 2.08 14.18 -20.55
N THR A 360 2.50 14.36 -19.29
CA THR A 360 2.61 15.68 -18.65
C THR A 360 3.53 16.62 -19.42
N GLY A 361 3.11 17.86 -19.60
CA GLY A 361 3.88 18.87 -20.33
C GLY A 361 3.97 18.64 -21.85
N LYS A 362 3.40 17.56 -22.38
CA LYS A 362 3.32 17.32 -23.83
C LYS A 362 2.05 17.95 -24.41
N SER A 363 2.13 18.38 -25.68
CA SER A 363 0.98 18.95 -26.42
C SER A 363 1.01 18.57 -27.89
N GLY A 364 -0.12 18.73 -28.58
CA GLY A 364 -0.26 18.48 -30.01
C GLY A 364 0.23 17.09 -30.41
N SER A 365 1.10 17.02 -31.42
CA SER A 365 1.58 15.73 -31.97
C SER A 365 2.45 14.94 -30.98
N ALA A 366 3.12 15.59 -30.04
CA ALA A 366 3.94 14.90 -29.03
C ALA A 366 3.03 14.18 -28.01
N TRP A 367 1.97 14.85 -27.54
CA TRP A 367 0.95 14.25 -26.69
C TRP A 367 0.25 13.08 -27.40
N THR A 368 -0.24 13.31 -28.62
CA THR A 368 -0.93 12.26 -29.40
C THR A 368 -0.05 11.01 -29.59
N ARG A 369 1.25 11.21 -29.85
CA ARG A 369 2.18 10.08 -29.98
C ARG A 369 2.31 9.30 -28.69
N GLN A 370 2.53 9.98 -27.57
CA GLN A 370 2.67 9.32 -26.26
C GLN A 370 1.39 8.59 -25.89
N TYR A 371 0.23 9.23 -26.01
CA TYR A 371 -1.06 8.61 -25.75
C TYR A 371 -1.29 7.33 -26.58
N ASN A 372 -0.96 7.37 -27.89
CA ASN A 372 -1.10 6.19 -28.75
C ASN A 372 -0.11 5.07 -28.36
N MET A 373 1.07 5.41 -27.84
CA MET A 373 2.01 4.42 -27.28
C MET A 373 1.42 3.81 -26.01
N ASN A 374 0.91 4.63 -25.08
CA ASN A 374 0.25 4.16 -23.87
C ASN A 374 -0.91 3.22 -24.20
N LYS A 375 -1.77 3.63 -25.13
CA LYS A 375 -2.90 2.82 -25.59
C LYS A 375 -2.49 1.46 -26.12
N ALA A 376 -1.40 1.38 -26.89
CA ALA A 376 -0.86 0.12 -27.38
C ALA A 376 -0.33 -0.78 -26.26
N LEU A 377 0.23 -0.20 -25.18
CA LEU A 377 0.67 -0.93 -24.01
C LEU A 377 -0.51 -1.43 -23.17
N TRP A 378 -1.56 -0.62 -22.98
CA TRP A 378 -2.79 -1.04 -22.29
C TRP A 378 -3.43 -2.25 -22.97
N GLU A 379 -3.55 -2.22 -24.31
CA GLU A 379 -4.07 -3.34 -25.09
C GLU A 379 -3.18 -4.60 -24.98
N ARG A 380 -1.87 -4.42 -25.02
CA ARG A 380 -0.94 -5.54 -25.06
C ARG A 380 -0.73 -6.22 -23.72
N TYR A 381 -0.63 -5.44 -22.65
CA TYR A 381 -0.23 -5.94 -21.33
C TYR A 381 -1.37 -5.90 -20.31
N GLY A 382 -2.50 -5.30 -20.65
CA GLY A 382 -3.62 -5.14 -19.73
C GLY A 382 -3.36 -4.20 -18.58
N CYS A 383 -2.39 -3.28 -18.70
CA CYS A 383 -1.99 -2.37 -17.63
C CYS A 383 -2.87 -1.10 -17.50
N GLY A 384 -3.85 -0.90 -18.38
CA GLY A 384 -4.93 0.06 -18.21
C GLY A 384 -6.12 -0.55 -17.45
N TRP A 385 -7.14 0.26 -17.14
CA TRP A 385 -8.32 -0.23 -16.43
C TRP A 385 -9.10 -1.27 -17.25
N ALA A 386 -9.07 -1.14 -18.57
CA ALA A 386 -9.65 -2.07 -19.54
C ALA A 386 -8.84 -2.06 -20.83
N ALA A 387 -8.90 -3.16 -21.59
CA ALA A 387 -8.51 -3.28 -23.00
C ALA A 387 -9.76 -3.45 -23.86
N SER A 388 -9.68 -3.22 -25.18
CA SER A 388 -10.83 -3.35 -26.09
C SER A 388 -11.42 -4.77 -26.10
N TYR A 389 -10.60 -5.77 -25.82
CA TYR A 389 -10.96 -7.18 -25.72
C TYR A 389 -11.99 -7.49 -24.61
N SER A 390 -12.07 -6.63 -23.58
CA SER A 390 -13.04 -6.76 -22.49
C SER A 390 -14.49 -6.67 -22.98
N GLY A 391 -14.71 -6.09 -24.17
CA GLY A 391 -16.02 -6.00 -24.81
C GLY A 391 -16.74 -7.32 -25.03
N GLU A 392 -16.03 -8.45 -25.03
CA GLU A 392 -16.62 -9.79 -25.06
C GLU A 392 -17.40 -10.07 -23.77
N TYR A 393 -16.90 -9.61 -22.64
CA TYR A 393 -17.50 -9.82 -21.33
C TYR A 393 -18.29 -8.59 -20.84
N ASP A 394 -17.78 -7.38 -21.06
CA ASP A 394 -18.36 -6.10 -20.66
C ASP A 394 -18.29 -5.11 -21.85
N ALA A 395 -19.42 -4.90 -22.51
CA ALA A 395 -19.50 -4.07 -23.71
C ALA A 395 -19.08 -2.62 -23.47
N ASP A 396 -19.43 -2.07 -22.30
CA ASP A 396 -19.07 -0.69 -21.94
C ASP A 396 -17.57 -0.55 -21.73
N ALA A 397 -16.96 -1.50 -21.00
CA ALA A 397 -15.53 -1.52 -20.80
C ALA A 397 -14.76 -1.64 -22.12
N GLY A 398 -15.22 -2.49 -23.05
CA GLY A 398 -14.63 -2.61 -24.38
C GLY A 398 -14.80 -1.36 -25.25
N GLN A 399 -15.84 -0.55 -25.00
CA GLN A 399 -16.06 0.72 -25.70
C GLN A 399 -15.19 1.85 -25.14
N TYR A 400 -15.09 1.93 -23.80
CA TYR A 400 -14.45 3.05 -23.08
C TYR A 400 -13.10 2.67 -22.46
N PHE A 401 -12.46 1.61 -22.97
CA PHE A 401 -11.16 1.15 -22.48
C PHE A 401 -10.10 2.25 -22.46
N GLY A 402 -9.11 2.11 -21.59
CA GLY A 402 -8.09 3.14 -21.41
C GLY A 402 -7.07 2.82 -20.32
N GLY A 403 -6.34 3.84 -19.92
CA GLY A 403 -5.31 3.80 -18.90
C GLY A 403 -5.81 3.69 -17.47
N SER A 404 -5.00 4.12 -16.54
CA SER A 404 -5.39 4.17 -15.14
C SER A 404 -6.34 5.33 -14.89
N ALA A 405 -7.48 5.07 -14.27
CA ALA A 405 -8.39 6.12 -13.83
C ALA A 405 -8.01 6.69 -12.44
N VAL A 406 -6.85 6.29 -11.89
CA VAL A 406 -6.39 6.61 -10.53
C VAL A 406 -4.86 6.78 -10.44
N ASP A 407 -4.18 7.07 -11.54
CA ASP A 407 -2.72 7.24 -11.55
C ASP A 407 -2.25 8.38 -10.62
N ASN A 408 -3.11 9.35 -10.38
CA ASN A 408 -2.90 10.44 -9.44
C ASN A 408 -3.20 10.10 -7.97
N GLN A 409 -3.53 8.83 -7.68
CA GLN A 409 -3.80 8.33 -6.33
C GLN A 409 -2.75 7.29 -5.88
N ALA A 410 -1.79 6.95 -6.75
CA ALA A 410 -0.71 6.03 -6.40
C ALA A 410 0.28 6.65 -5.40
N PHE A 411 1.09 5.78 -4.73
CA PHE A 411 2.21 6.21 -3.88
C PHE A 411 3.52 6.31 -4.65
N PHE A 412 3.44 6.35 -5.95
CA PHE A 412 4.60 6.50 -6.84
C PHE A 412 4.30 7.56 -7.89
N GLY A 413 5.30 8.37 -8.22
CA GLY A 413 5.21 9.34 -9.31
C GLY A 413 5.21 8.66 -10.68
N ALA A 414 4.91 9.43 -11.73
CA ALA A 414 4.91 8.96 -13.11
C ALA A 414 6.24 8.34 -13.58
N ASP A 415 7.35 8.64 -12.92
CA ASP A 415 8.67 8.10 -13.16
C ASP A 415 8.97 6.80 -12.37
N GLY A 416 8.00 6.32 -11.61
CA GLY A 416 8.07 5.14 -10.76
C GLY A 416 8.77 5.36 -9.41
N LYS A 417 9.13 6.59 -9.05
CA LYS A 417 9.76 6.92 -7.79
C LYS A 417 8.71 6.98 -6.66
N ALA A 418 9.03 6.36 -5.52
CA ALA A 418 8.18 6.43 -4.32
C ALA A 418 7.97 7.88 -3.87
N LEU A 419 6.73 8.22 -3.54
CA LEU A 419 6.35 9.53 -3.01
C LEU A 419 6.54 9.55 -1.49
N PRO A 420 6.81 10.71 -0.90
CA PRO A 420 6.92 10.86 0.56
C PRO A 420 5.69 10.37 1.33
N SER A 421 4.49 10.47 0.75
CA SER A 421 3.25 9.98 1.34
C SER A 421 3.25 8.48 1.67
N LEU A 422 4.09 7.67 1.00
CA LEU A 422 4.22 6.24 1.29
C LEU A 422 4.69 5.98 2.72
N HIS A 423 5.44 6.91 3.34
CA HIS A 423 5.87 6.81 4.73
C HIS A 423 4.72 6.75 5.74
N VAL A 424 3.49 7.09 5.34
CA VAL A 424 2.34 7.03 6.25
C VAL A 424 2.18 5.65 6.89
N PHE A 425 2.41 4.57 6.14
CA PHE A 425 2.25 3.20 6.67
C PHE A 425 3.25 2.85 7.77
N LYS A 426 4.45 3.43 7.75
CA LYS A 426 5.45 3.30 8.80
C LYS A 426 5.19 4.30 9.92
N ASN A 427 4.94 5.57 9.56
CA ASN A 427 4.89 6.67 10.51
C ASN A 427 3.65 6.64 11.41
N VAL A 428 2.53 6.01 11.01
CA VAL A 428 1.41 5.76 11.92
C VAL A 428 1.80 4.87 13.12
N VAL A 429 2.90 4.13 13.02
CA VAL A 429 3.43 3.29 14.12
C VAL A 429 4.51 4.03 14.91
N THR A 430 5.40 4.73 14.22
CA THR A 430 6.59 5.36 14.83
C THR A 430 6.39 6.83 15.18
N GLY A 431 5.48 7.51 14.53
CA GLY A 431 5.44 8.95 14.38
C GLY A 431 6.38 9.40 13.26
N SER A 432 6.07 10.50 12.56
CA SER A 432 7.08 11.18 11.76
C SER A 432 8.07 11.86 12.71
N MET A 433 9.33 11.87 12.34
CA MET A 433 10.29 12.72 13.05
C MET A 433 10.10 14.15 12.56
N ASP A 434 9.08 14.83 13.10
CA ASP A 434 9.02 16.29 13.03
C ASP A 434 9.98 16.84 14.09
N ILE A 435 11.27 16.71 13.78
CA ILE A 435 12.29 17.29 14.64
C ILE A 435 12.52 18.68 14.09
N ASP A 436 11.98 19.65 14.80
CA ASP A 436 12.31 21.06 14.62
C ASP A 436 13.74 21.26 15.16
N VAL A 437 14.72 20.80 14.40
CA VAL A 437 16.14 20.97 14.75
C VAL A 437 16.65 22.28 14.20
N LEU A 438 17.41 23.01 15.00
CA LEU A 438 18.13 24.17 14.52
C LEU A 438 19.35 23.68 13.68
N PRO A 439 19.37 23.93 12.33
CA PRO A 439 20.48 23.50 11.52
C PRO A 439 21.82 24.05 12.05
N GLY A 440 22.79 23.16 12.22
CA GLY A 440 24.09 23.49 12.79
C GLY A 440 24.20 23.37 14.30
N ASP A 441 23.12 23.10 15.04
CA ASP A 441 23.14 22.88 16.50
C ASP A 441 23.41 21.40 16.82
N ALA A 442 24.65 20.98 16.57
CA ALA A 442 25.07 19.60 16.77
C ALA A 442 25.07 19.14 18.23
N ASN A 443 25.13 20.05 19.19
CA ASN A 443 25.15 19.73 20.62
C ASN A 443 23.76 19.81 21.27
N GLY A 444 22.76 20.39 20.60
CA GLY A 444 21.37 20.50 21.09
C GLY A 444 21.17 21.57 22.16
N ASP A 445 22.04 22.62 22.22
CA ASP A 445 21.92 23.68 23.21
C ASP A 445 21.05 24.87 22.75
N GLY A 446 20.50 24.83 21.53
CA GLY A 446 19.64 25.84 20.92
C GLY A 446 20.38 27.02 20.31
N VAL A 447 21.71 26.94 20.16
CA VAL A 447 22.53 28.02 19.61
C VAL A 447 23.65 27.46 18.72
N VAL A 448 23.69 27.85 17.45
CA VAL A 448 24.80 27.47 16.56
C VAL A 448 26.07 28.23 16.95
N SER A 449 27.12 27.50 17.32
CA SER A 449 28.36 28.03 17.86
C SER A 449 29.58 27.15 17.51
N ILE A 450 30.78 27.59 17.90
CA ILE A 450 32.02 26.78 17.72
C ILE A 450 31.97 25.46 18.52
N LYS A 451 31.08 25.33 19.50
CA LYS A 451 30.92 24.08 20.25
C LYS A 451 30.32 22.99 19.35
N ASP A 452 29.44 23.36 18.44
CA ASP A 452 28.79 22.45 17.51
C ASP A 452 29.78 21.87 16.52
N VAL A 453 30.68 22.70 16.02
CA VAL A 453 31.83 22.27 15.24
C VAL A 453 32.63 21.21 16.00
N THR A 454 32.91 21.45 17.30
CA THR A 454 33.66 20.50 18.13
C THR A 454 32.86 19.22 18.36
N THR A 455 31.56 19.34 18.56
CA THR A 455 30.66 18.20 18.78
C THR A 455 30.60 17.32 17.51
N LEU A 456 30.39 17.93 16.36
CA LEU A 456 30.35 17.19 15.09
C LEU A 456 31.71 16.51 14.80
N GLN A 457 32.83 17.15 15.10
CA GLN A 457 34.14 16.50 15.01
C GLN A 457 34.31 15.30 15.94
N ARG A 458 33.63 15.28 17.09
CA ARG A 458 33.59 14.14 18.00
C ARG A 458 32.78 13.00 17.44
N PHE A 459 31.63 13.27 16.77
CA PHE A 459 30.89 12.26 16.05
C PHE A 459 31.74 11.62 14.96
N LEU A 460 32.36 12.42 14.11
CA LEU A 460 33.23 11.95 13.03
C LEU A 460 34.45 11.16 13.52
N SER A 461 34.92 11.40 14.74
CA SER A 461 36.02 10.67 15.37
C SER A 461 35.60 9.46 16.21
N GLU A 462 34.33 9.08 16.13
CA GLU A 462 33.72 7.98 16.91
C GLU A 462 33.88 8.13 18.44
N TYR A 463 34.13 9.35 18.89
CA TYR A 463 34.27 9.64 20.32
C TYR A 463 32.93 9.75 21.06
N GLU A 464 31.90 10.10 20.33
CA GLU A 464 30.53 10.27 20.82
C GLU A 464 29.54 9.78 19.74
N GLU A 465 28.54 8.99 20.13
CA GLU A 465 27.49 8.54 19.22
C GLU A 465 26.34 9.55 19.23
N PRO A 466 25.99 10.17 18.10
CA PRO A 466 24.90 11.13 18.02
C PRO A 466 23.53 10.44 18.05
N SER A 467 22.52 11.07 18.72
CA SER A 467 21.13 10.72 18.49
C SER A 467 20.68 11.12 17.08
N ASP A 468 19.57 10.57 16.61
CA ASP A 468 19.03 10.91 15.29
C ASP A 468 18.72 12.41 15.14
N GLU A 469 18.21 13.05 16.20
CA GLU A 469 18.01 14.51 16.28
C GLU A 469 19.30 15.28 16.03
N ARG A 470 20.38 14.86 16.71
CA ARG A 470 21.68 15.51 16.57
C ARG A 470 22.31 15.25 15.22
N LYS A 471 22.07 14.08 14.61
CA LYS A 471 22.48 13.80 13.22
C LYS A 471 21.78 14.76 12.26
N LEU A 472 20.44 14.89 12.38
CA LEU A 472 19.66 15.82 11.54
C LEU A 472 20.11 17.28 11.70
N ALA A 473 20.35 17.73 12.94
CA ALA A 473 20.86 19.09 13.17
C ALA A 473 22.26 19.32 12.61
N SER A 474 23.06 18.27 12.49
CA SER A 474 24.47 18.32 12.04
C SER A 474 24.64 18.21 10.53
N ASP A 475 23.68 17.62 9.80
CA ASP A 475 23.68 17.47 8.35
C ASP A 475 23.19 18.77 7.72
N VAL A 476 24.10 19.72 7.57
CA VAL A 476 23.78 21.09 7.15
C VAL A 476 23.88 21.31 5.64
N ASP A 477 24.34 20.31 4.88
CA ASP A 477 24.31 20.30 3.42
C ASP A 477 23.26 19.31 2.85
N ARG A 478 22.58 18.57 3.75
CA ARG A 478 21.49 17.62 3.46
C ARG A 478 21.84 16.51 2.50
N ASP A 479 23.08 16.04 2.55
CA ASP A 479 23.52 14.89 1.76
C ASP A 479 23.23 13.54 2.45
N CYS A 480 22.61 13.56 3.63
CA CYS A 480 22.26 12.40 4.47
C CYS A 480 23.47 11.65 5.05
N VAL A 481 24.65 12.28 5.09
CA VAL A 481 25.87 11.69 5.65
C VAL A 481 26.66 12.74 6.45
N LEU A 482 26.86 12.54 7.74
CA LEU A 482 27.73 13.42 8.51
C LEU A 482 29.17 13.32 8.03
N SER A 483 29.73 14.44 7.65
CA SER A 483 31.04 14.52 7.05
C SER A 483 31.84 15.79 7.46
N ILE A 484 33.06 15.91 6.98
CA ILE A 484 33.86 17.13 7.17
C ILE A 484 33.29 18.34 6.41
N ASN A 485 32.41 18.10 5.44
CA ASN A 485 31.73 19.18 4.71
C ASN A 485 30.78 19.94 5.63
N ASP A 486 30.01 19.25 6.48
CA ASP A 486 29.13 19.85 7.48
C ASP A 486 29.91 20.67 8.48
N VAL A 487 31.03 20.13 8.99
CA VAL A 487 31.91 20.87 9.87
C VAL A 487 32.38 22.17 9.20
N THR A 488 32.78 22.08 7.94
CA THR A 488 33.23 23.24 7.16
C THR A 488 32.12 24.24 6.91
N ALA A 489 30.90 23.77 6.62
CA ALA A 489 29.74 24.61 6.41
C ALA A 489 29.40 25.40 7.68
N ILE A 490 29.34 24.74 8.85
CA ILE A 490 29.10 25.43 10.14
C ILE A 490 30.20 26.45 10.43
N GLN A 491 31.47 26.10 10.20
CA GLN A 491 32.59 27.05 10.40
C GLN A 491 32.49 28.28 9.49
N ARG A 492 32.11 28.11 8.22
CA ARG A 492 31.92 29.22 7.28
C ARG A 492 30.73 30.10 7.69
N TYR A 493 29.62 29.50 8.12
CA TYR A 493 28.48 30.23 8.64
C TYR A 493 28.87 31.10 9.85
N LEU A 494 29.60 30.52 10.82
CA LEU A 494 30.06 31.27 12.00
C LEU A 494 31.11 32.35 11.66
N ALA A 495 31.80 32.22 10.54
CA ALA A 495 32.72 33.24 10.03
C ALA A 495 32.05 34.26 9.11
N GLU A 496 30.71 34.34 9.11
CA GLU A 496 29.89 35.29 8.34
C GLU A 496 30.12 35.21 6.81
N TYR A 497 30.51 34.03 6.29
CA TYR A 497 30.48 33.80 4.85
C TYR A 497 29.01 33.74 4.38
N ASP A 498 28.79 34.12 3.11
CA ASP A 498 27.46 34.02 2.45
C ASP A 498 27.13 32.54 2.19
N ILE A 499 26.62 31.87 3.22
CA ILE A 499 26.21 30.47 3.24
C ILE A 499 25.00 30.31 4.16
N GLU A 500 24.03 29.54 3.72
CA GLU A 500 22.87 29.13 4.52
C GLU A 500 23.11 27.70 5.05
N LEU A 501 22.75 27.44 6.30
CA LEU A 501 22.68 26.08 6.84
C LEU A 501 21.27 25.56 6.57
N LEU A 502 21.16 24.38 5.97
CA LEU A 502 19.90 23.82 5.43
C LEU A 502 19.18 22.91 6.44
#